data_72f232061c3e2c0ede010395673a7977
#
_entry.id   72f232061c3e2c0ede010395673a7977
#
_cell.length_a   1.000
_cell.length_b   1.000
_cell.length_c   1.000
_cell.angle_alpha   90.00
_cell.angle_beta   90.00
_cell.angle_gamma   90.00
#
_symmetry.space_group_name_H-M   'P 1'
#
loop_
_entity.id
_entity.type
_entity.pdbx_description
1 polymer ?
#
loop_
_entity_poly.entity_id
_entity_poly.type
_entity_poly.pdbx_seq_one_letter_code
_entity_poly.pdbx_strand_id
1 'polypeptide(L)'
;MTNRKGFTLIELLIVVVVIGILAAIALPKFANTKEKAVKSGLLSDLKNLAAAQEGFYADSSVYATTYGTTISTGQLQFSVSQRNTLVIDGASDASGWAATISNPGYAPGSCGIFVGSTFSGSGTPAASTQEGIPVCP
;
A
#
# COMPACT_ATOMS: atom_id res chain seq x y z
N MET A 1 -32.97 9.43 -52.36
CA MET A 1 -31.58 9.02 -52.56
C MET A 1 -30.76 9.50 -51.39
N THR A 2 -30.36 8.61 -50.47
CA THR A 2 -29.54 8.95 -49.29
C THR A 2 -28.08 9.04 -49.72
N ASN A 3 -27.52 10.25 -49.66
CA ASN A 3 -26.11 10.49 -49.95
C ASN A 3 -25.23 9.94 -48.82
N ARG A 4 -24.72 8.73 -48.98
CA ARG A 4 -23.80 8.10 -48.02
C ARG A 4 -22.41 8.66 -48.26
N LYS A 5 -22.00 9.61 -47.41
CA LYS A 5 -20.60 10.09 -47.39
C LYS A 5 -19.75 9.00 -46.73
N GLY A 6 -18.82 8.43 -47.50
CA GLY A 6 -17.82 7.49 -47.01
C GLY A 6 -16.62 8.21 -46.39
N PHE A 7 -15.98 7.59 -45.40
CA PHE A 7 -14.72 8.05 -44.83
C PHE A 7 -13.57 7.86 -45.82
N THR A 8 -12.66 8.81 -45.87
CA THR A 8 -11.43 8.66 -46.66
C THR A 8 -10.38 7.86 -45.91
N LEU A 9 -9.52 7.17 -46.61
CA LEU A 9 -8.43 6.37 -46.06
C LEU A 9 -7.46 7.23 -45.23
N ILE A 10 -7.24 8.50 -45.70
CA ILE A 10 -6.35 9.44 -45.01
C ILE A 10 -6.93 9.94 -43.68
N GLU A 11 -8.24 10.15 -43.58
CA GLU A 11 -8.91 10.52 -42.30
C GLU A 11 -8.73 9.44 -41.26
N LEU A 12 -8.85 8.16 -41.63
CA LEU A 12 -8.62 7.05 -40.72
C LEU A 12 -7.14 6.96 -40.33
N LEU A 13 -6.22 7.15 -41.31
CA LEU A 13 -4.78 7.07 -41.03
C LEU A 13 -4.31 8.13 -40.04
N ILE A 14 -4.75 9.39 -40.22
CA ILE A 14 -4.37 10.47 -39.28
C ILE A 14 -4.86 10.16 -37.85
N VAL A 15 -6.08 9.66 -37.69
CA VAL A 15 -6.64 9.35 -36.38
C VAL A 15 -5.81 8.27 -35.66
N VAL A 16 -5.46 7.17 -36.34
CA VAL A 16 -4.69 6.10 -35.68
C VAL A 16 -3.26 6.54 -35.38
N VAL A 17 -2.64 7.39 -36.17
CA VAL A 17 -1.31 7.96 -35.90
C VAL A 17 -1.36 8.85 -34.66
N VAL A 18 -2.34 9.74 -34.55
CA VAL A 18 -2.49 10.64 -33.40
C VAL A 18 -2.75 9.83 -32.13
N ILE A 19 -3.64 8.83 -32.16
CA ILE A 19 -3.90 7.96 -31.01
C ILE A 19 -2.63 7.21 -30.61
N GLY A 20 -1.85 6.71 -31.56
CA GLY A 20 -0.59 6.02 -31.31
C GLY A 20 0.44 6.89 -30.59
N ILE A 21 0.61 8.14 -31.01
CA ILE A 21 1.51 9.10 -30.35
C ILE A 21 1.03 9.42 -28.93
N LEU A 22 -0.25 9.69 -28.74
CA LEU A 22 -0.82 9.98 -27.44
C LEU A 22 -0.70 8.78 -26.48
N ALA A 23 -0.96 7.56 -26.96
CA ALA A 23 -0.82 6.34 -26.18
C ALA A 23 0.62 6.08 -25.74
N ALA A 24 1.61 6.34 -26.60
CA ALA A 24 3.03 6.16 -26.30
C ALA A 24 3.50 7.01 -25.11
N ILE A 25 2.92 8.20 -24.92
CA ILE A 25 3.24 9.11 -23.81
C ILE A 25 2.40 8.78 -22.55
N ALA A 26 1.14 8.39 -22.74
CA ALA A 26 0.20 8.19 -21.65
C ALA A 26 0.50 6.91 -20.82
N LEU A 27 0.83 5.80 -21.49
CA LEU A 27 1.04 4.50 -20.84
C LEU A 27 2.10 4.52 -19.73
N PRO A 28 3.35 5.00 -19.94
CA PRO A 28 4.35 5.02 -18.88
C PRO A 28 3.96 5.95 -17.73
N LYS A 29 3.28 7.05 -18.01
CA LYS A 29 2.83 8.00 -16.98
C LYS A 29 1.76 7.41 -16.08
N PHE A 30 0.85 6.60 -16.62
CA PHE A 30 -0.17 5.89 -15.86
C PHE A 30 0.42 4.82 -14.94
N ALA A 31 1.42 4.07 -15.40
CA ALA A 31 2.08 3.05 -14.57
C ALA A 31 2.69 3.66 -13.30
N ASN A 32 3.45 4.76 -13.44
CA ASN A 32 4.07 5.46 -12.33
C ASN A 32 3.03 6.07 -11.36
N THR A 33 1.92 6.55 -11.88
CA THR A 33 0.84 7.13 -11.04
C THR A 33 0.14 6.04 -10.23
N LYS A 34 -0.08 4.86 -10.81
CA LYS A 34 -0.66 3.71 -10.14
C LYS A 34 0.23 3.23 -8.99
N GLU A 35 1.53 3.12 -9.21
CA GLU A 35 2.49 2.72 -8.18
C GLU A 35 2.51 3.70 -7.00
N LYS A 36 2.52 5.02 -7.27
CA LYS A 36 2.44 6.05 -6.24
C LYS A 36 1.13 5.97 -5.43
N ALA A 37 0.02 5.68 -6.07
CA ALA A 37 -1.26 5.49 -5.41
C ALA A 37 -1.25 4.27 -4.49
N VAL A 38 -0.68 3.14 -4.94
CA VAL A 38 -0.51 1.94 -4.12
C VAL A 38 0.40 2.24 -2.92
N LYS A 39 1.56 2.89 -3.13
CA LYS A 39 2.47 3.32 -2.06
C LYS A 39 1.75 4.15 -1.00
N SER A 40 0.95 5.14 -1.42
CA SER A 40 0.17 5.98 -0.52
C SER A 40 -0.84 5.17 0.31
N GLY A 41 -1.48 4.18 -0.30
CA GLY A 41 -2.38 3.25 0.39
C GLY A 41 -1.67 2.41 1.44
N LEU A 42 -0.50 1.86 1.12
CA LEU A 42 0.32 1.09 2.06
C LEU A 42 0.73 1.93 3.28
N LEU A 43 1.18 3.17 3.04
CA LEU A 43 1.55 4.09 4.12
C LEU A 43 0.34 4.49 4.98
N SER A 44 -0.84 4.65 4.38
CA SER A 44 -2.07 4.93 5.12
C SER A 44 -2.48 3.76 6.02
N ASP A 45 -2.43 2.53 5.49
CA ASP A 45 -2.74 1.33 6.27
C ASP A 45 -1.79 1.16 7.46
N LEU A 46 -0.48 1.41 7.29
CA LEU A 46 0.49 1.35 8.39
C LEU A 46 0.25 2.43 9.45
N LYS A 47 -0.14 3.64 9.07
CA LYS A 47 -0.50 4.69 10.03
C LYS A 47 -1.76 4.35 10.81
N ASN A 48 -2.77 3.80 10.13
CA ASN A 48 -3.99 3.35 10.77
C ASN A 48 -3.72 2.16 11.71
N LEU A 49 -2.81 1.25 11.32
CA LEU A 49 -2.36 0.16 12.18
C LEU A 49 -1.68 0.69 13.44
N ALA A 50 -0.79 1.68 13.31
CA ALA A 50 -0.14 2.28 14.47
C ALA A 50 -1.15 2.87 15.45
N ALA A 51 -2.14 3.63 14.96
CA ALA A 51 -3.19 4.17 15.80
C ALA A 51 -4.04 3.06 16.47
N ALA A 52 -4.33 1.98 15.74
CA ALA A 52 -5.08 0.85 16.30
C ALA A 52 -4.26 0.08 17.36
N GLN A 53 -2.95 -0.08 17.18
CA GLN A 53 -2.06 -0.70 18.15
C GLN A 53 -1.96 0.13 19.44
N GLU A 54 -1.87 1.45 19.34
CA GLU A 54 -1.88 2.33 20.52
C GLU A 54 -3.21 2.25 21.29
N GLY A 55 -4.34 2.19 20.57
CA GLY A 55 -5.65 1.96 21.18
C GLY A 55 -5.73 0.60 21.89
N PHE A 56 -5.25 -0.45 21.27
CA PHE A 56 -5.20 -1.79 21.86
C PHE A 56 -4.28 -1.83 23.10
N TYR A 57 -3.14 -1.17 23.03
CA TYR A 57 -2.21 -1.05 24.15
C TYR A 57 -2.82 -0.31 25.34
N ALA A 58 -3.58 0.74 25.11
CA ALA A 58 -4.26 1.49 26.16
C ALA A 58 -5.26 0.62 26.95
N ASP A 59 -5.90 -0.35 26.28
CA ASP A 59 -6.89 -1.24 26.91
C ASP A 59 -6.24 -2.49 27.55
N SER A 60 -5.17 -3.02 26.94
CA SER A 60 -4.60 -4.32 27.30
C SER A 60 -3.22 -4.25 27.96
N SER A 61 -2.53 -3.08 27.88
CA SER A 61 -1.14 -2.88 28.34
C SER A 61 -0.10 -3.76 27.61
N VAL A 62 -0.48 -4.34 26.46
CA VAL A 62 0.39 -5.10 25.56
C VAL A 62 0.06 -4.77 24.11
N TYR A 63 1.00 -4.98 23.20
CA TYR A 63 0.75 -4.85 21.78
C TYR A 63 0.19 -6.15 21.18
N ALA A 64 -0.68 -6.02 20.18
CA ALA A 64 -1.24 -7.18 19.51
C ALA A 64 -0.25 -7.76 18.50
N THR A 65 -0.12 -9.09 18.51
CA THR A 65 0.71 -9.83 17.52
C THR A 65 -0.10 -10.36 16.35
N THR A 66 -1.42 -10.32 16.44
CA THR A 66 -2.36 -10.77 15.40
C THR A 66 -3.48 -9.77 15.23
N TYR A 67 -4.06 -9.75 14.05
CA TYR A 67 -5.20 -8.90 13.73
C TYR A 67 -6.32 -9.70 13.04
N GLY A 68 -7.52 -9.17 13.09
CA GLY A 68 -8.69 -9.76 12.44
C GLY A 68 -9.80 -8.72 12.21
N THR A 69 -10.76 -9.06 11.39
CA THR A 69 -11.93 -8.21 11.11
C THR A 69 -13.03 -8.36 12.15
N THR A 70 -12.97 -9.41 12.96
CA THR A 70 -13.91 -9.70 14.05
C THR A 70 -13.23 -9.52 15.41
N ILE A 71 -14.01 -9.11 16.40
CA ILE A 71 -13.52 -8.94 17.76
C ILE A 71 -13.23 -10.33 18.37
N SER A 72 -11.97 -10.60 18.69
CA SER A 72 -11.52 -11.77 19.43
C SER A 72 -10.59 -11.33 20.56
N THR A 73 -10.64 -12.04 21.68
CA THR A 73 -9.79 -11.73 22.83
C THR A 73 -8.30 -11.84 22.45
N GLY A 74 -7.53 -10.78 22.71
CA GLY A 74 -6.09 -10.74 22.42
C GLY A 74 -5.75 -10.45 20.95
N GLN A 75 -6.74 -10.14 20.11
CA GLN A 75 -6.56 -9.85 18.69
C GLN A 75 -6.94 -8.40 18.38
N LEU A 76 -6.10 -7.72 17.62
CA LEU A 76 -6.39 -6.37 17.14
C LEU A 76 -7.52 -6.38 16.12
N GLN A 77 -8.56 -5.59 16.33
CA GLN A 77 -9.58 -5.37 15.31
C GLN A 77 -9.03 -4.41 14.25
N PHE A 78 -8.62 -4.96 13.11
CA PHE A 78 -8.04 -4.20 12.02
C PHE A 78 -8.34 -4.84 10.67
N SER A 79 -8.61 -4.01 9.68
CA SER A 79 -8.82 -4.43 8.30
C SER A 79 -7.87 -3.69 7.38
N VAL A 80 -7.10 -4.43 6.60
CA VAL A 80 -6.23 -3.88 5.57
C VAL A 80 -7.00 -3.58 4.30
N SER A 81 -6.52 -2.63 3.52
CA SER A 81 -7.06 -2.32 2.19
C SER A 81 -6.95 -3.52 1.25
N GLN A 82 -7.83 -3.57 0.25
CA GLN A 82 -7.88 -4.67 -0.71
C GLN A 82 -6.51 -4.92 -1.37
N ARG A 83 -6.16 -6.22 -1.51
CA ARG A 83 -4.91 -6.71 -2.10
C ARG A 83 -3.66 -6.41 -1.28
N ASN A 84 -3.77 -5.76 -0.12
CA ASN A 84 -2.65 -5.59 0.79
C ASN A 84 -2.52 -6.84 1.67
N THR A 85 -1.28 -7.24 1.91
CA THR A 85 -0.93 -8.32 2.85
C THR A 85 -0.13 -7.68 3.97
N LEU A 86 -0.64 -7.79 5.21
CA LEU A 86 -0.03 -7.25 6.41
C LEU A 86 0.53 -8.41 7.24
N VAL A 87 1.74 -8.23 7.75
CA VAL A 87 2.36 -9.11 8.74
C VAL A 87 2.76 -8.26 9.92
N ILE A 88 2.32 -8.64 11.13
CA ILE A 88 2.75 -8.02 12.38
C ILE A 88 3.80 -8.95 12.97
N ASP A 89 4.96 -8.40 13.28
CA ASP A 89 6.04 -9.05 14.00
C ASP A 89 6.19 -8.32 15.33
N GLY A 90 5.89 -8.99 16.42
CA GLY A 90 5.84 -8.35 17.72
C GLY A 90 5.87 -9.35 18.86
N ALA A 91 6.46 -8.94 19.97
CA ALA A 91 6.29 -9.62 21.22
C ALA A 91 4.92 -9.26 21.80
N SER A 92 4.25 -10.24 22.41
CA SER A 92 3.00 -10.03 23.14
C SER A 92 3.26 -9.36 24.51
N ASP A 93 4.12 -8.34 24.51
CA ASP A 93 4.50 -7.56 25.69
C ASP A 93 4.45 -6.06 25.38
N ALA A 94 4.87 -5.25 26.33
CA ALA A 94 4.91 -3.80 26.20
C ALA A 94 6.17 -3.26 25.51
N SER A 95 7.07 -4.12 25.00
CA SER A 95 8.38 -3.69 24.50
C SER A 95 8.32 -3.04 23.11
N GLY A 96 7.26 -3.36 22.35
CA GLY A 96 7.05 -2.79 21.01
C GLY A 96 6.53 -3.80 19.99
N TRP A 97 6.52 -3.39 18.73
CA TRP A 97 6.07 -4.19 17.59
C TRP A 97 6.65 -3.67 16.30
N ALA A 98 6.66 -4.51 15.28
CA ALA A 98 6.96 -4.12 13.91
C ALA A 98 5.88 -4.66 12.96
N ALA A 99 5.72 -4.03 11.82
CA ALA A 99 4.83 -4.56 10.80
C ALA A 99 5.37 -4.27 9.40
N THR A 100 5.12 -5.20 8.50
CA THR A 100 5.37 -5.06 7.08
C THR A 100 4.08 -5.22 6.30
N ILE A 101 3.91 -4.40 5.27
CA ILE A 101 2.78 -4.47 4.38
C ILE A 101 3.25 -4.50 2.93
N SER A 102 2.66 -5.36 2.12
CA SER A 102 2.99 -5.52 0.71
C SER A 102 1.73 -5.51 -0.15
N ASN A 103 1.91 -5.15 -1.42
CA ASN A 103 0.86 -5.19 -2.43
C ASN A 103 1.48 -5.60 -3.77
N PRO A 104 0.87 -6.51 -4.54
CA PRO A 104 1.37 -6.92 -5.86
C PRO A 104 1.52 -5.79 -6.88
N GLY A 105 0.88 -4.65 -6.65
CA GLY A 105 0.98 -3.46 -7.49
C GLY A 105 2.10 -2.49 -7.10
N TYR A 106 2.91 -2.83 -6.08
CA TYR A 106 4.05 -2.05 -5.62
C TYR A 106 5.35 -2.82 -5.87
N ALA A 107 6.04 -2.50 -6.97
CA ALA A 107 7.23 -3.21 -7.43
C ALA A 107 8.44 -3.12 -6.49
N PRO A 108 8.69 -1.99 -5.77
CA PRO A 108 9.82 -1.90 -4.84
C PRO A 108 9.76 -2.87 -3.65
N GLY A 109 8.63 -3.54 -3.40
CA GLY A 109 8.51 -4.57 -2.37
C GLY A 109 7.51 -4.24 -1.26
N SER A 110 7.96 -4.19 -0.02
CA SER A 110 7.12 -3.96 1.15
C SER A 110 7.45 -2.63 1.83
N CYS A 111 6.43 -2.03 2.44
CA CYS A 111 6.58 -0.92 3.38
C CYS A 111 6.58 -1.46 4.82
N GLY A 112 7.16 -0.74 5.76
CA GLY A 112 7.17 -1.16 7.15
C GLY A 112 7.16 -0.01 8.13
N ILE A 113 6.86 -0.37 9.38
CA ILE A 113 6.87 0.51 10.55
C ILE A 113 7.32 -0.31 11.76
N PHE A 114 7.94 0.33 12.72
CA PHE A 114 8.24 -0.27 14.03
C PHE A 114 8.01 0.73 15.17
N VAL A 115 7.74 0.20 16.34
CA VAL A 115 7.62 0.92 17.61
C VAL A 115 8.40 0.12 18.65
N GLY A 116 9.25 0.77 19.43
CA GLY A 116 10.12 0.14 20.43
C GLY A 116 11.50 -0.22 19.89
N SER A 117 12.52 0.00 20.69
CA SER A 117 13.93 -0.16 20.30
C SER A 117 14.35 -1.59 19.94
N THR A 118 13.65 -2.59 20.47
CA THR A 118 13.92 -4.03 20.24
C THR A 118 13.58 -4.45 18.83
N PHE A 119 12.69 -3.73 18.16
CA PHE A 119 12.20 -4.05 16.80
C PHE A 119 12.90 -3.28 15.68
N SER A 120 13.86 -2.45 16.03
CA SER A 120 14.71 -1.77 15.05
C SER A 120 15.49 -2.79 14.19
N GLY A 121 15.11 -2.96 12.94
CA GLY A 121 15.79 -3.83 11.98
C GLY A 121 15.24 -5.25 11.84
N SER A 122 14.28 -5.69 12.63
CA SER A 122 13.64 -7.00 12.50
C SER A 122 12.35 -6.90 11.72
N GLY A 123 12.27 -7.60 10.57
CA GLY A 123 11.04 -7.64 9.73
C GLY A 123 10.66 -6.32 9.03
N THR A 124 11.39 -5.24 9.28
CA THR A 124 11.16 -3.96 8.60
C THR A 124 11.96 -3.88 7.30
N PRO A 125 11.44 -3.24 6.24
CA PRO A 125 12.29 -2.86 5.11
C PRO A 125 13.48 -2.06 5.63
N ALA A 126 14.66 -2.27 5.06
CA ALA A 126 15.93 -1.68 5.48
C ALA A 126 15.93 -0.12 5.60
N ALA A 127 14.86 0.53 5.19
CA ALA A 127 14.66 1.97 5.21
C ALA A 127 14.01 2.52 6.50
N SER A 128 13.46 1.66 7.38
CA SER A 128 12.80 2.14 8.61
C SER A 128 13.85 2.45 9.67
N THR A 129 14.23 3.70 9.77
CA THR A 129 15.25 4.20 10.73
C THR A 129 14.65 5.00 11.88
N GLN A 130 13.37 5.35 11.81
CA GLN A 130 12.69 6.17 12.81
C GLN A 130 11.45 5.44 13.33
N GLU A 131 11.36 5.38 14.65
CA GLU A 131 10.24 4.79 15.37
C GLU A 131 8.92 5.50 15.04
N GLY A 132 7.85 4.72 14.82
CA GLY A 132 6.51 5.23 14.56
C GLY A 132 6.31 5.82 13.16
N ILE A 133 7.34 5.87 12.32
CA ILE A 133 7.24 6.42 10.96
C ILE A 133 7.21 5.29 9.93
N PRO A 134 6.10 5.13 9.19
CA PRO A 134 6.03 4.15 8.13
C PRO A 134 6.87 4.58 6.93
N VAL A 135 7.68 3.65 6.42
CA VAL A 135 8.61 3.88 5.31
C VAL A 135 8.43 2.82 4.24
N CYS A 136 8.56 3.23 2.99
CA CYS A 136 8.64 2.38 1.80
C CYS A 136 9.95 2.65 1.06
N PRO A 137 10.58 1.63 0.48
CA PRO A 137 11.71 1.79 -0.43
C PRO A 137 11.40 2.69 -1.61
#